data_df337dcc64a5606760f4edf0d0b0733f
#
_entry.id   df337dcc64a5606760f4edf0d0b0733f
#
_cell.length_a   1.000
_cell.length_b   1.000
_cell.length_c   1.000
_cell.angle_alpha   90.00
_cell.angle_beta   90.00
_cell.angle_gamma   90.00
#
_symmetry.space_group_name_H-M   'P 1'
#
loop_
_entity.id
_entity.type
_entity.pdbx_description
1 polymer ?
#
loop_
_entity_poly.entity_id
_entity_poly.type
_entity_poly.pdbx_seq_one_letter_code
_entity_poly.pdbx_strand_id
1 'polypeptide(L)'
;WQMQYQSAGPIGGSALYMKYGKTPELYAALAYKSKGFLFRAGVDMVSIKPRVLGQSGNVTVKVSDRKTSVLGYVFTQYSYKKFAVKAKTTFGQGGEHMNLMSGYAKVGIGDGGSWKYESLRNSSSWLSLSYGKKWQGVLFLGYVKNLGLAKGVDGLLPKEDVYFCGNGFSNINQMYRINPQIIYNIGKLNVGLEYQWTSVQYGEYYEGGKLNSFGLADQELHWVGNNRLNMMVKYNF
;
A
#
# COMPACT_ATOMS: atom_id res chain seq x y z
N TRP A 1 18.34 2.58 3.35
CA TRP A 1 18.34 1.97 4.69
C TRP A 1 17.25 2.61 5.52
N GLN A 2 16.24 1.84 5.93
CA GLN A 2 15.14 2.30 6.78
C GLN A 2 15.15 1.52 8.10
N MET A 3 15.33 2.23 9.22
CA MET A 3 15.49 1.65 10.56
C MET A 3 14.29 1.83 11.49
N GLN A 4 13.32 2.68 11.13
CA GLN A 4 12.20 3.07 12.00
C GLN A 4 10.84 2.81 11.38
N TYR A 5 10.70 1.70 10.73
CA TYR A 5 9.47 1.29 10.12
C TYR A 5 8.63 0.44 11.08
N GLN A 6 7.34 0.73 11.15
CA GLN A 6 6.37 -0.10 11.86
C GLN A 6 5.63 -1.01 10.88
N SER A 7 5.49 -2.28 11.23
CA SER A 7 4.61 -3.22 10.54
C SER A 7 3.51 -3.71 11.48
N ALA A 8 2.38 -4.12 10.94
CA ALA A 8 1.38 -4.88 11.66
C ALA A 8 1.91 -6.28 11.98
N GLY A 9 1.37 -6.92 13.01
CA GLY A 9 1.74 -8.27 13.38
C GLY A 9 1.03 -8.75 14.65
N PRO A 10 1.40 -9.93 15.17
CA PRO A 10 0.70 -10.61 16.27
C PRO A 10 0.59 -9.81 17.57
N ILE A 11 1.45 -8.83 17.78
CA ILE A 11 1.43 -7.93 18.96
C ILE A 11 1.01 -6.49 18.59
N GLY A 12 0.28 -6.31 17.47
CA GLY A 12 -0.09 -5.01 16.97
C GLY A 12 0.99 -4.37 16.09
N GLY A 13 0.92 -3.03 15.92
CA GLY A 13 1.92 -2.27 15.16
C GLY A 13 3.23 -2.13 15.93
N SER A 14 4.35 -2.56 15.35
CA SER A 14 5.65 -2.52 16.03
C SER A 14 6.83 -2.41 15.06
N ALA A 15 7.85 -1.63 15.47
CA ALA A 15 9.15 -1.58 14.80
C ALA A 15 10.02 -2.81 15.09
N LEU A 16 9.66 -3.63 16.11
CA LEU A 16 10.42 -4.82 16.48
C LEU A 16 10.47 -5.87 15.38
N TYR A 17 9.45 -5.93 14.53
CA TYR A 17 9.41 -6.87 13.40
C TYR A 17 10.55 -6.62 12.40
N MET A 18 10.86 -5.35 12.15
CA MET A 18 12.01 -4.94 11.33
C MET A 18 13.33 -5.16 12.08
N LYS A 19 13.40 -4.74 13.35
CA LYS A 19 14.60 -4.88 14.18
C LYS A 19 15.08 -6.33 14.25
N TYR A 20 14.19 -7.27 14.44
CA TYR A 20 14.53 -8.69 14.49
C TYR A 20 14.58 -9.37 13.12
N GLY A 21 14.19 -8.67 12.06
CA GLY A 21 14.28 -9.14 10.68
C GLY A 21 15.73 -9.39 10.22
N LYS A 22 16.68 -8.60 10.70
CA LYS A 22 18.13 -8.64 10.38
C LYS A 22 18.47 -8.35 8.90
N THR A 23 17.51 -8.32 8.03
CA THR A 23 17.69 -8.03 6.60
C THR A 23 17.28 -6.60 6.34
N PRO A 24 18.14 -5.75 5.79
CA PRO A 24 17.74 -4.41 5.40
C PRO A 24 16.70 -4.45 4.28
N GLU A 25 15.95 -3.38 4.14
CA GLU A 25 15.15 -3.14 2.93
C GLU A 25 16.10 -3.01 1.75
N LEU A 26 15.79 -3.75 0.67
CA LEU A 26 16.58 -3.75 -0.55
C LEU A 26 15.75 -3.14 -1.68
N TYR A 27 16.31 -2.10 -2.28
CA TYR A 27 15.68 -1.40 -3.38
C TYR A 27 16.62 -1.36 -4.58
N ALA A 28 16.09 -1.68 -5.76
CA ALA A 28 16.80 -1.54 -7.03
C ALA A 28 15.87 -0.94 -8.08
N ALA A 29 16.39 -0.01 -8.88
CA ALA A 29 15.64 0.60 -9.96
C ALA A 29 16.53 0.97 -11.14
N LEU A 30 15.94 0.92 -12.33
CA LEU A 30 16.48 1.47 -13.57
C LEU A 30 15.70 2.71 -13.95
N ALA A 31 16.38 3.74 -14.40
CA ALA A 31 15.78 4.98 -14.88
C ALA A 31 16.35 5.35 -16.24
N TYR A 32 15.44 5.69 -17.15
CA TYR A 32 15.77 6.29 -18.44
C TYR A 32 15.25 7.71 -18.50
N LYS A 33 16.10 8.67 -18.81
CA LYS A 33 15.76 10.09 -18.93
C LYS A 33 16.15 10.62 -20.30
N SER A 34 15.20 11.27 -20.94
CA SER A 34 15.40 11.96 -22.21
C SER A 34 14.70 13.33 -22.13
N LYS A 35 14.81 14.15 -23.18
CA LYS A 35 14.21 15.49 -23.22
C LYS A 35 12.70 15.43 -22.96
N GLY A 36 12.26 15.94 -21.81
CA GLY A 36 10.87 15.96 -21.39
C GLY A 36 10.28 14.62 -20.94
N PHE A 37 11.03 13.53 -21.01
CA PHE A 37 10.57 12.17 -20.67
C PHE A 37 11.42 11.56 -19.56
N LEU A 38 10.78 10.91 -18.61
CA LEU A 38 11.38 10.08 -17.58
C LEU A 38 10.60 8.78 -17.45
N PHE A 39 11.30 7.67 -17.53
CA PHE A 39 10.79 6.34 -17.22
C PHE A 39 11.61 5.76 -16.07
N ARG A 40 10.97 5.09 -15.13
CA ARG A 40 11.65 4.37 -14.05
C ARG A 40 10.88 3.09 -13.73
N ALA A 41 11.60 1.98 -13.64
CA ALA A 41 11.07 0.72 -13.13
C ALA A 41 11.96 0.23 -12.00
N GLY A 42 11.37 -0.32 -10.95
CA GLY A 42 12.13 -0.79 -9.80
C GLY A 42 11.38 -1.84 -9.01
N VAL A 43 12.13 -2.47 -8.13
CA VAL A 43 11.64 -3.45 -7.17
C VAL A 43 12.11 -3.07 -5.77
N ASP A 44 11.28 -3.37 -4.80
CA ASP A 44 11.52 -3.21 -3.38
C ASP A 44 11.28 -4.53 -2.67
N MET A 45 12.17 -4.90 -1.74
CA MET A 45 12.09 -6.14 -0.96
C MET A 45 12.25 -5.83 0.52
N VAL A 46 11.26 -6.23 1.31
CA VAL A 46 11.26 -6.10 2.77
C VAL A 46 11.12 -7.47 3.41
N SER A 47 11.96 -7.76 4.40
CA SER A 47 11.87 -8.97 5.22
C SER A 47 11.71 -8.62 6.69
N ILE A 48 10.64 -9.13 7.30
CA ILE A 48 10.32 -8.92 8.70
C ILE A 48 10.30 -10.23 9.49
N LYS A 49 10.44 -10.13 10.80
CA LYS A 49 10.30 -11.25 11.73
C LYS A 49 9.08 -11.02 12.62
N PRO A 50 7.91 -11.61 12.29
CA PRO A 50 6.66 -11.37 13.03
C PRO A 50 6.70 -11.84 14.49
N ARG A 51 7.47 -12.89 14.80
CA ARG A 51 7.61 -13.40 16.17
C ARG A 51 9.06 -13.80 16.46
N VAL A 52 9.45 -13.68 17.71
CA VAL A 52 10.74 -14.16 18.23
C VAL A 52 10.57 -15.46 19.01
N LEU A 53 9.42 -15.58 19.70
CA LEU A 53 9.06 -16.73 20.52
C LEU A 53 7.80 -17.40 19.99
N GLY A 54 7.72 -18.70 20.11
CA GLY A 54 6.56 -19.54 19.81
C GLY A 54 6.35 -20.57 20.92
N GLN A 55 5.29 -21.38 20.79
CA GLN A 55 4.99 -22.47 21.69
C GLN A 55 5.18 -23.80 20.94
N SER A 56 5.89 -24.72 21.56
CA SER A 56 6.00 -26.11 21.12
C SER A 56 5.56 -27.01 22.29
N GLY A 57 4.31 -27.49 22.21
CA GLY A 57 3.64 -28.06 23.38
C GLY A 57 3.52 -27.03 24.50
N ASN A 58 3.97 -27.37 25.69
CA ASN A 58 3.97 -26.48 26.87
C ASN A 58 5.28 -25.67 27.03
N VAL A 59 6.19 -25.73 26.06
CA VAL A 59 7.50 -25.05 26.16
C VAL A 59 7.56 -23.86 25.22
N THR A 60 8.00 -22.71 25.75
CA THR A 60 8.31 -21.54 24.94
C THR A 60 9.66 -21.70 24.25
N VAL A 61 9.69 -21.61 22.94
CA VAL A 61 10.87 -21.80 22.10
C VAL A 61 11.15 -20.58 21.24
N LYS A 62 12.42 -20.37 20.88
CA LYS A 62 12.76 -19.38 19.85
C LYS A 62 12.33 -19.89 18.49
N VAL A 63 11.64 -19.05 17.73
CA VAL A 63 11.22 -19.36 16.37
C VAL A 63 12.00 -18.52 15.36
N SER A 64 12.12 -19.06 14.15
CA SER A 64 12.81 -18.41 13.02
C SER A 64 11.85 -17.86 11.98
N ASP A 65 10.60 -17.64 12.37
CA ASP A 65 9.54 -17.12 11.49
C ASP A 65 10.02 -15.90 10.73
N ARG A 66 9.81 -15.91 9.42
CA ARG A 66 10.10 -14.76 8.55
C ARG A 66 9.02 -14.60 7.51
N LYS A 67 8.81 -13.35 7.13
CA LYS A 67 7.95 -12.97 6.02
C LYS A 67 8.72 -12.02 5.13
N THR A 68 8.93 -12.42 3.88
CA THR A 68 9.56 -11.57 2.87
C THR A 68 8.51 -11.18 1.83
N SER A 69 8.50 -9.93 1.44
CA SER A 69 7.60 -9.40 0.42
C SER A 69 8.38 -8.64 -0.63
N VAL A 70 7.91 -8.70 -1.87
CA VAL A 70 8.49 -8.01 -3.02
C VAL A 70 7.42 -7.21 -3.71
N LEU A 71 7.71 -5.94 -3.96
CA LEU A 71 6.84 -4.99 -4.65
C LEU A 71 7.57 -4.41 -5.86
N GLY A 72 6.97 -4.53 -7.03
CA GLY A 72 7.45 -3.89 -8.25
C GLY A 72 6.70 -2.59 -8.53
N TYR A 73 7.34 -1.66 -9.24
CA TYR A 73 6.67 -0.46 -9.75
C TYR A 73 7.22 -0.02 -11.10
N VAL A 74 6.36 0.68 -11.81
CA VAL A 74 6.70 1.44 -13.02
C VAL A 74 6.22 2.87 -12.84
N PHE A 75 7.06 3.84 -13.15
CA PHE A 75 6.74 5.26 -13.18
C PHE A 75 7.12 5.86 -14.52
N THR A 76 6.26 6.72 -15.06
CA THR A 76 6.56 7.51 -16.25
C THR A 76 6.14 8.96 -16.05
N GLN A 77 6.90 9.86 -16.65
CA GLN A 77 6.58 11.27 -16.75
C GLN A 77 6.93 11.78 -18.13
N TYR A 78 6.04 12.56 -18.71
CA TYR A 78 6.29 13.30 -19.94
C TYR A 78 5.86 14.76 -19.76
N SER A 79 6.69 15.69 -20.20
CA SER A 79 6.44 17.12 -20.13
C SER A 79 6.77 17.78 -21.45
N TYR A 80 5.81 18.51 -22.01
CA TYR A 80 6.00 19.28 -23.25
C TYR A 80 5.26 20.59 -23.19
N LYS A 81 5.98 21.71 -23.32
CA LYS A 81 5.43 23.08 -23.26
C LYS A 81 4.65 23.37 -21.98
N LYS A 82 3.30 23.35 -22.07
CA LYS A 82 2.37 23.62 -20.96
C LYS A 82 1.72 22.34 -20.43
N PHE A 83 1.98 21.21 -21.05
CA PHE A 83 1.39 19.91 -20.71
C PHE A 83 2.39 19.04 -19.95
N ALA A 84 1.92 18.38 -18.90
CA ALA A 84 2.67 17.32 -18.27
C ALA A 84 1.72 16.17 -17.87
N VAL A 85 2.21 14.95 -18.06
CA VAL A 85 1.56 13.71 -17.60
C VAL A 85 2.54 12.94 -16.73
N LYS A 86 2.03 12.38 -15.63
CA LYS A 86 2.77 11.47 -14.76
C LYS A 86 1.87 10.28 -14.45
N ALA A 87 2.44 9.10 -14.47
CA ALA A 87 1.74 7.88 -14.10
C ALA A 87 2.65 6.96 -13.30
N LYS A 88 2.08 6.24 -12.35
CA LYS A 88 2.78 5.18 -11.59
C LYS A 88 1.83 4.02 -11.38
N THR A 89 2.37 2.82 -11.52
CA THR A 89 1.71 1.58 -11.12
C THR A 89 2.64 0.83 -10.19
N THR A 90 2.11 0.31 -9.09
CA THR A 90 2.77 -0.65 -8.21
C THR A 90 1.98 -1.94 -8.22
N PHE A 91 2.67 -3.06 -8.17
CA PHE A 91 2.07 -4.38 -8.10
C PHE A 91 2.98 -5.31 -7.31
N GLY A 92 2.42 -6.07 -6.40
CA GLY A 92 3.17 -7.08 -5.64
C GLY A 92 2.70 -7.23 -4.21
N GLN A 93 3.63 -7.60 -3.37
CA GLN A 93 3.44 -7.88 -1.95
C GLN A 93 4.18 -6.83 -1.13
N GLY A 94 3.68 -6.51 0.06
CA GLY A 94 4.31 -5.52 0.92
C GLY A 94 3.92 -4.09 0.54
N GLY A 95 4.73 -3.11 0.94
CA GLY A 95 4.44 -1.68 0.77
C GLY A 95 3.78 -1.08 1.99
N GLU A 96 3.80 -1.77 3.12
CA GLU A 96 3.29 -1.28 4.40
C GLU A 96 3.92 0.07 4.77
N HIS A 97 5.22 0.20 4.56
CA HIS A 97 5.99 1.43 4.82
C HIS A 97 5.68 2.56 3.83
N MET A 98 5.02 2.26 2.71
CA MET A 98 4.55 3.22 1.72
C MET A 98 3.05 3.54 1.85
N ASN A 99 2.41 3.11 2.93
CA ASN A 99 0.96 3.26 3.16
C ASN A 99 0.09 2.65 2.04
N LEU A 100 0.56 1.59 1.39
CA LEU A 100 -0.23 0.82 0.45
C LEU A 100 -1.17 -0.14 1.20
N MET A 101 -2.26 -0.52 0.57
CA MET A 101 -3.17 -1.56 1.09
C MET A 101 -2.45 -2.90 1.06
N SER A 102 -1.80 -3.24 2.16
CA SER A 102 -0.91 -4.39 2.28
C SER A 102 -1.00 -5.01 3.66
N GLY A 103 -0.39 -6.16 3.80
CA GLY A 103 -0.33 -6.92 5.03
C GLY A 103 0.15 -8.34 4.74
N TYR A 104 -0.10 -9.23 5.68
CA TYR A 104 0.20 -10.64 5.54
C TYR A 104 -0.68 -11.47 6.47
N ALA A 105 -0.80 -12.75 6.16
CA ALA A 105 -1.57 -13.70 6.95
C ALA A 105 -0.69 -14.82 7.51
N LYS A 106 -1.06 -15.34 8.66
CA LYS A 106 -0.63 -16.63 9.14
C LYS A 106 -1.44 -17.69 8.39
N VAL A 107 -0.78 -18.47 7.56
CA VAL A 107 -1.41 -19.47 6.68
C VAL A 107 -1.19 -20.89 7.13
N GLY A 108 -0.49 -21.09 8.24
CA GLY A 108 -0.26 -22.44 8.79
C GLY A 108 0.72 -22.44 9.94
N ILE A 109 0.87 -23.62 10.53
CA ILE A 109 1.83 -23.92 11.59
C ILE A 109 2.90 -24.83 10.99
N GLY A 110 4.15 -24.52 11.29
CA GLY A 110 5.31 -25.33 10.95
C GLY A 110 5.84 -26.08 12.15
N ASP A 111 6.97 -26.75 11.97
CA ASP A 111 7.62 -27.51 13.03
C ASP A 111 8.13 -26.61 14.16
N GLY A 112 8.19 -27.17 15.38
CA GLY A 112 8.77 -26.50 16.53
C GLY A 112 8.05 -25.20 16.95
N GLY A 113 6.73 -25.10 16.73
CA GLY A 113 5.95 -23.93 17.10
C GLY A 113 6.12 -22.71 16.18
N SER A 114 6.76 -22.87 15.02
CA SER A 114 6.87 -21.85 13.98
C SER A 114 5.54 -21.59 13.27
N TRP A 115 5.36 -20.41 12.68
CA TRP A 115 4.21 -20.10 11.83
C TRP A 115 4.67 -19.85 10.40
N LYS A 116 3.82 -20.25 9.46
CA LYS A 116 4.00 -19.94 8.04
C LYS A 116 3.20 -18.70 7.71
N TYR A 117 3.83 -17.75 7.01
CA TYR A 117 3.21 -16.50 6.61
C TYR A 117 3.19 -16.35 5.09
N GLU A 118 2.13 -15.72 4.60
CA GLU A 118 2.02 -15.29 3.21
C GLU A 118 1.61 -13.83 3.14
N SER A 119 2.20 -13.07 2.22
CA SER A 119 1.92 -11.66 2.05
C SER A 119 0.68 -11.43 1.21
N LEU A 120 -0.13 -10.45 1.59
CA LEU A 120 -1.21 -9.94 0.76
C LEU A 120 -0.62 -9.16 -0.42
N ARG A 121 -1.20 -9.36 -1.59
CA ARG A 121 -0.86 -8.62 -2.81
C ARG A 121 -1.73 -7.39 -2.93
N ASN A 122 -1.19 -6.37 -3.53
CA ASN A 122 -1.92 -5.16 -3.88
C ASN A 122 -1.54 -4.67 -5.27
N SER A 123 -2.42 -3.89 -5.85
CA SER A 123 -2.15 -3.09 -7.04
C SER A 123 -2.58 -1.66 -6.77
N SER A 124 -1.69 -0.71 -7.02
CA SER A 124 -1.97 0.73 -6.89
C SER A 124 -1.49 1.45 -8.13
N SER A 125 -2.39 2.20 -8.75
CA SER A 125 -2.09 2.96 -9.97
C SER A 125 -2.61 4.38 -9.84
N TRP A 126 -1.86 5.34 -10.37
CA TRP A 126 -2.34 6.71 -10.48
C TRP A 126 -1.86 7.39 -11.76
N LEU A 127 -2.65 8.34 -12.21
CA LEU A 127 -2.39 9.22 -13.34
C LEU A 127 -2.59 10.67 -12.90
N SER A 128 -1.66 11.54 -13.24
CA SER A 128 -1.76 12.99 -13.05
C SER A 128 -1.54 13.69 -14.37
N LEU A 129 -2.53 14.46 -14.80
CA LEU A 129 -2.49 15.30 -15.99
C LEU A 129 -2.47 16.76 -15.56
N SER A 130 -1.60 17.57 -16.14
CA SER A 130 -1.58 19.00 -15.89
C SER A 130 -1.41 19.80 -17.18
N TYR A 131 -2.13 20.93 -17.27
CA TYR A 131 -2.04 21.83 -18.39
C TYR A 131 -2.14 23.28 -17.94
N GLY A 132 -1.28 24.12 -18.48
CA GLY A 132 -1.30 25.56 -18.24
C GLY A 132 0.00 26.09 -17.60
N LYS A 133 0.05 27.40 -17.35
CA LYS A 133 1.16 28.08 -16.67
C LYS A 133 0.61 29.06 -15.60
N LYS A 134 0.09 30.23 -16.00
CA LYS A 134 -0.50 31.21 -15.07
C LYS A 134 -1.77 30.64 -14.44
N TRP A 135 -2.69 30.16 -15.27
CA TRP A 135 -3.77 29.26 -14.86
C TRP A 135 -3.36 27.84 -15.22
N GLN A 136 -3.40 26.96 -14.25
CA GLN A 136 -3.04 25.56 -14.41
C GLN A 136 -4.18 24.68 -13.93
N GLY A 137 -4.69 23.85 -14.83
CA GLY A 137 -5.60 22.77 -14.50
C GLY A 137 -4.80 21.50 -14.21
N VAL A 138 -5.19 20.75 -13.18
CA VAL A 138 -4.62 19.44 -12.85
C VAL A 138 -5.76 18.46 -12.62
N LEU A 139 -5.61 17.26 -13.15
CA LEU A 139 -6.50 16.13 -12.86
C LEU A 139 -5.67 14.98 -12.33
N PHE A 140 -5.98 14.53 -11.13
CA PHE A 140 -5.41 13.31 -10.55
C PHE A 140 -6.47 12.22 -10.51
N LEU A 141 -6.08 11.03 -10.97
CA LEU A 141 -6.87 9.80 -10.92
C LEU A 141 -6.05 8.74 -10.19
N GLY A 142 -6.62 8.10 -9.20
CA GLY A 142 -5.99 7.04 -8.42
C GLY A 142 -6.90 5.83 -8.29
N TYR A 143 -6.31 4.64 -8.32
CA TYR A 143 -7.00 3.37 -8.11
C TYR A 143 -6.12 2.41 -7.31
N VAL A 144 -6.71 1.75 -6.32
CA VAL A 144 -6.02 0.76 -5.48
C VAL A 144 -6.93 -0.46 -5.33
N LYS A 145 -6.36 -1.65 -5.40
CA LYS A 145 -7.06 -2.90 -5.17
C LYS A 145 -6.28 -3.82 -4.23
N ASN A 146 -6.98 -4.37 -3.24
CA ASN A 146 -6.52 -5.49 -2.45
C ASN A 146 -6.71 -6.78 -3.27
N LEU A 147 -5.65 -7.51 -3.51
CA LEU A 147 -5.66 -8.74 -4.33
C LEU A 147 -5.57 -10.01 -3.46
N GLY A 148 -5.50 -9.84 -2.14
CA GLY A 148 -5.40 -10.96 -1.21
C GLY A 148 -4.12 -11.77 -1.35
N LEU A 149 -4.13 -12.96 -0.76
CA LEU A 149 -3.03 -13.94 -0.84
C LEU A 149 -2.83 -14.43 -2.28
N ALA A 150 -1.61 -14.83 -2.63
CA ALA A 150 -1.31 -15.42 -3.94
C ALA A 150 -1.93 -16.79 -4.09
N LYS A 151 -1.93 -17.56 -3.00
CA LYS A 151 -2.59 -18.85 -2.91
C LYS A 151 -3.62 -18.80 -1.80
N GLY A 152 -4.81 -19.30 -2.07
CA GLY A 152 -5.82 -19.45 -1.03
C GLY A 152 -5.41 -20.52 -0.02
N VAL A 153 -5.88 -20.37 1.19
CA VAL A 153 -5.83 -21.41 2.23
C VAL A 153 -7.07 -22.29 2.16
N ASP A 154 -7.01 -23.46 2.80
CA ASP A 154 -8.18 -24.31 2.94
C ASP A 154 -9.17 -23.66 3.93
N GLY A 155 -10.38 -23.31 3.43
CA GLY A 155 -11.42 -22.69 4.23
C GLY A 155 -11.29 -21.20 4.45
N LEU A 156 -11.91 -20.70 5.50
CA LEU A 156 -11.97 -19.28 5.87
C LEU A 156 -10.81 -18.93 6.81
N LEU A 157 -10.21 -17.76 6.60
CA LEU A 157 -9.16 -17.22 7.47
C LEU A 157 -9.78 -16.44 8.65
N PRO A 158 -9.39 -16.74 9.91
CA PRO A 158 -9.69 -15.88 11.04
C PRO A 158 -9.10 -14.47 10.84
N LYS A 159 -9.87 -13.43 11.15
CA LYS A 159 -9.42 -12.04 11.03
C LYS A 159 -8.16 -11.75 11.86
N GLU A 160 -8.04 -12.38 13.02
CA GLU A 160 -6.90 -12.27 13.94
C GLU A 160 -5.61 -12.87 13.39
N ASP A 161 -5.70 -13.74 12.38
CA ASP A 161 -4.54 -14.31 11.69
C ASP A 161 -4.09 -13.48 10.48
N VAL A 162 -4.79 -12.35 10.19
CA VAL A 162 -4.46 -11.45 9.07
C VAL A 162 -4.05 -10.08 9.61
N TYR A 163 -2.81 -9.71 9.35
CA TYR A 163 -2.19 -8.49 9.86
C TYR A 163 -2.14 -7.44 8.75
N PHE A 164 -3.13 -6.54 8.75
CA PHE A 164 -3.19 -5.44 7.81
C PHE A 164 -2.34 -4.25 8.27
N CYS A 165 -1.66 -3.63 7.34
CA CYS A 165 -1.02 -2.35 7.55
C CYS A 165 -2.07 -1.25 7.62
N GLY A 166 -1.91 -0.37 8.60
CA GLY A 166 -2.76 0.82 8.75
C GLY A 166 -4.16 0.52 9.30
N ASN A 167 -4.34 0.72 10.57
CA ASN A 167 -5.62 0.93 11.29
C ASN A 167 -6.79 0.00 10.95
N GLY A 168 -6.53 -1.27 10.60
CA GLY A 168 -7.58 -2.26 10.50
C GLY A 168 -8.46 -2.20 9.25
N PHE A 169 -7.95 -1.70 8.13
CA PHE A 169 -8.65 -1.72 6.83
C PHE A 169 -8.78 -3.13 6.22
N SER A 170 -8.99 -4.13 7.06
CA SER A 170 -9.07 -5.51 6.63
C SER A 170 -10.26 -5.82 5.71
N ASN A 171 -11.26 -4.94 5.67
CA ASN A 171 -12.46 -5.08 4.87
C ASN A 171 -12.51 -4.15 3.64
N ILE A 172 -11.41 -3.45 3.31
CA ILE A 172 -11.34 -2.69 2.06
C ILE A 172 -10.96 -3.62 0.92
N ASN A 173 -11.81 -3.66 -0.10
CA ASN A 173 -11.60 -4.42 -1.33
C ASN A 173 -10.84 -3.57 -2.37
N GLN A 174 -11.36 -2.38 -2.67
CA GLN A 174 -10.76 -1.45 -3.63
C GLN A 174 -11.15 0.00 -3.34
N MET A 175 -10.41 0.91 -3.94
CA MET A 175 -10.65 2.35 -3.76
C MET A 175 -10.24 3.09 -5.04
N TYR A 176 -11.00 4.13 -5.39
CA TYR A 176 -10.58 5.09 -6.39
C TYR A 176 -10.70 6.52 -5.88
N ARG A 177 -9.93 7.41 -6.51
CA ARG A 177 -9.89 8.85 -6.19
C ARG A 177 -9.81 9.67 -7.46
N ILE A 178 -10.61 10.74 -7.52
CA ILE A 178 -10.61 11.72 -8.59
C ILE A 178 -10.45 13.09 -7.97
N ASN A 179 -9.38 13.82 -8.36
CA ASN A 179 -9.09 15.15 -7.84
C ASN A 179 -8.86 16.13 -9.00
N PRO A 180 -9.87 16.85 -9.49
CA PRO A 180 -9.65 18.04 -10.29
C PRO A 180 -9.15 19.21 -9.43
N GLN A 181 -8.18 19.96 -9.96
CA GLN A 181 -7.58 21.12 -9.30
C GLN A 181 -7.44 22.27 -10.30
N ILE A 182 -7.59 23.48 -9.80
CA ILE A 182 -7.23 24.70 -10.51
C ILE A 182 -6.23 25.50 -9.68
N ILE A 183 -5.13 25.93 -10.29
CA ILE A 183 -4.06 26.66 -9.62
C ILE A 183 -3.81 27.96 -10.36
N TYR A 184 -3.77 29.08 -9.64
CA TYR A 184 -3.38 30.37 -10.14
C TYR A 184 -1.98 30.75 -9.63
N ASN A 185 -1.06 30.95 -10.55
CA ASN A 185 0.35 31.24 -10.28
C ASN A 185 0.62 32.72 -10.47
N ILE A 186 1.01 33.44 -9.42
CA ILE A 186 1.27 34.90 -9.39
C ILE A 186 2.71 35.11 -8.89
N GLY A 187 3.68 35.16 -9.79
CA GLY A 187 5.09 35.27 -9.40
C GLY A 187 5.49 34.12 -8.48
N LYS A 188 5.83 34.43 -7.24
CA LYS A 188 6.22 33.44 -6.21
C LYS A 188 5.02 32.85 -5.44
N LEU A 189 3.81 33.38 -5.63
CA LEU A 189 2.59 32.93 -4.96
C LEU A 189 1.80 31.98 -5.86
N ASN A 190 1.36 30.87 -5.29
CA ASN A 190 0.45 29.92 -5.92
C ASN A 190 -0.81 29.80 -5.06
N VAL A 191 -1.97 29.99 -5.65
CA VAL A 191 -3.27 29.78 -5.00
C VAL A 191 -4.01 28.70 -5.75
N GLY A 192 -4.45 27.68 -5.07
CA GLY A 192 -5.10 26.51 -5.66
C GLY A 192 -6.38 26.12 -4.95
N LEU A 193 -7.31 25.60 -5.73
CA LEU A 193 -8.53 24.95 -5.25
C LEU A 193 -8.56 23.53 -5.79
N GLU A 194 -8.80 22.56 -4.92
CA GLU A 194 -8.91 21.14 -5.24
C GLU A 194 -10.24 20.60 -4.74
N TYR A 195 -10.97 19.93 -5.62
CA TYR A 195 -12.05 19.05 -5.21
C TYR A 195 -11.53 17.61 -5.21
N GLN A 196 -11.79 16.87 -4.13
CA GLN A 196 -11.37 15.49 -3.98
C GLN A 196 -12.61 14.61 -3.77
N TRP A 197 -12.80 13.69 -4.67
CA TRP A 197 -13.77 12.61 -4.52
C TRP A 197 -13.04 11.29 -4.34
N THR A 198 -13.26 10.64 -3.20
CA THR A 198 -12.73 9.31 -2.91
C THR A 198 -13.89 8.37 -2.68
N SER A 199 -13.87 7.22 -3.32
CA SER A 199 -14.85 6.16 -3.09
C SER A 199 -14.12 4.87 -2.73
N VAL A 200 -14.58 4.22 -1.68
CA VAL A 200 -14.00 3.00 -1.12
C VAL A 200 -15.06 1.92 -1.14
N GLN A 201 -14.70 0.77 -1.69
CA GLN A 201 -15.53 -0.42 -1.62
C GLN A 201 -15.12 -1.25 -0.40
N TYR A 202 -16.05 -1.43 0.51
CA TYR A 202 -15.94 -2.30 1.66
C TYR A 202 -16.66 -3.61 1.38
N GLY A 203 -16.21 -4.67 2.05
CA GLY A 203 -16.90 -5.94 2.11
C GLY A 203 -17.21 -6.31 3.55
N GLU A 204 -18.21 -7.13 3.75
CA GLU A 204 -18.52 -7.70 5.06
C GLU A 204 -17.73 -8.99 5.29
N TYR A 205 -17.52 -9.29 6.56
CA TYR A 205 -16.87 -10.52 6.99
C TYR A 205 -17.83 -11.71 6.92
N TYR A 206 -17.30 -12.90 6.75
CA TYR A 206 -18.04 -14.14 6.95
C TYR A 206 -18.40 -14.31 8.43
N GLU A 207 -19.28 -15.25 8.70
CA GLU A 207 -19.71 -15.59 10.07
C GLU A 207 -18.49 -15.83 10.99
N GLY A 208 -18.56 -15.30 12.22
CA GLY A 208 -17.48 -15.34 13.20
C GLY A 208 -16.30 -14.40 12.87
N GLY A 209 -16.52 -13.36 12.05
CA GLY A 209 -15.50 -12.36 11.74
C GLY A 209 -14.36 -12.90 10.87
N LYS A 210 -14.66 -13.83 9.98
CA LYS A 210 -13.66 -14.47 9.11
C LYS A 210 -13.57 -13.80 7.75
N LEU A 211 -12.47 -14.03 7.08
CA LEU A 211 -12.17 -13.63 5.70
C LEU A 211 -12.24 -14.85 4.78
N ASN A 212 -12.38 -14.64 3.48
CA ASN A 212 -12.33 -15.74 2.52
C ASN A 212 -10.94 -16.42 2.48
N SER A 213 -10.81 -17.48 1.73
CA SER A 213 -9.54 -18.23 1.59
C SER A 213 -8.36 -17.40 1.11
N PHE A 214 -8.59 -16.24 0.49
CA PHE A 214 -7.55 -15.29 0.04
C PHE A 214 -7.33 -14.14 1.03
N GLY A 215 -7.95 -14.16 2.20
CA GLY A 215 -7.82 -13.10 3.20
C GLY A 215 -8.55 -11.81 2.84
N LEU A 216 -9.65 -11.90 2.10
CA LEU A 216 -10.50 -10.79 1.72
C LEU A 216 -11.87 -10.85 2.41
N ALA A 217 -12.39 -9.70 2.81
CA ALA A 217 -13.79 -9.52 3.14
C ALA A 217 -14.54 -9.21 1.84
N ASP A 218 -15.29 -10.15 1.32
CA ASP A 218 -15.93 -10.04 -0.01
C ASP A 218 -17.44 -10.33 0.00
N GLN A 219 -18.02 -10.40 1.19
CA GLN A 219 -19.48 -10.46 1.33
C GLN A 219 -20.08 -9.05 1.22
N GLU A 220 -21.28 -8.92 0.71
CA GLU A 220 -22.09 -7.69 0.68
C GLU A 220 -21.29 -6.43 0.30
N LEU A 221 -20.57 -6.50 -0.82
CA LEU A 221 -19.71 -5.39 -1.28
C LEU A 221 -20.52 -4.11 -1.49
N HIS A 222 -20.12 -3.03 -0.82
CA HIS A 222 -20.77 -1.73 -0.92
C HIS A 222 -19.78 -0.58 -1.02
N TRP A 223 -20.21 0.50 -1.68
CA TRP A 223 -19.37 1.68 -1.90
C TRP A 223 -19.72 2.79 -0.91
N VAL A 224 -18.68 3.41 -0.33
CA VAL A 224 -18.79 4.60 0.51
C VAL A 224 -17.97 5.73 -0.11
N GLY A 225 -18.64 6.84 -0.40
CA GLY A 225 -18.05 8.02 -1.00
C GLY A 225 -17.71 9.09 0.03
N ASN A 226 -16.60 9.81 -0.17
CA ASN A 226 -16.22 10.98 0.60
C ASN A 226 -15.83 12.12 -0.35
N ASN A 227 -16.31 13.32 -0.03
CA ASN A 227 -16.04 14.55 -0.78
C ASN A 227 -15.27 15.52 0.11
N ARG A 228 -14.24 16.16 -0.45
CA ARG A 228 -13.45 17.17 0.24
C ARG A 228 -13.14 18.32 -0.71
N LEU A 229 -13.24 19.54 -0.20
CA LEU A 229 -12.77 20.73 -0.85
C LEU A 229 -11.54 21.25 -0.10
N ASN A 230 -10.41 21.40 -0.80
CA ASN A 230 -9.16 21.88 -0.24
C ASN A 230 -8.76 23.19 -0.93
N MET A 231 -8.26 24.14 -0.15
CA MET A 231 -7.62 25.35 -0.64
C MET A 231 -6.13 25.32 -0.29
N MET A 232 -5.29 25.68 -1.23
CA MET A 232 -3.84 25.80 -1.06
C MET A 232 -3.40 27.23 -1.31
N VAL A 233 -2.60 27.75 -0.40
CA VAL A 233 -1.81 28.98 -0.60
C VAL A 233 -0.35 28.62 -0.35
N LYS A 234 0.50 28.78 -1.36
CA LYS A 234 1.93 28.46 -1.29
C LYS A 234 2.75 29.65 -1.77
N TYR A 235 3.73 30.05 -0.96
CA TYR A 235 4.72 31.06 -1.35
C TYR A 235 6.09 30.39 -1.51
N ASN A 236 6.77 30.68 -2.63
CA ASN A 236 8.12 30.18 -2.91
C ASN A 236 9.13 31.29 -2.63
N PHE A 237 9.97 31.13 -1.63
CA PHE A 237 10.99 32.10 -1.21
C PHE A 237 12.15 32.20 -2.20
#